data_41ba69b2f0de528fd535e5a650561314
#
_entry.id   41ba69b2f0de528fd535e5a650561314
#
_cell.length_a   1.000
_cell.length_b   1.000
_cell.length_c   1.000
_cell.angle_alpha   90.00
_cell.angle_beta   90.00
_cell.angle_gamma   90.00
#
_symmetry.space_group_name_H-M   'P 1'
#
loop_
_entity.id
_entity.type
_entity.pdbx_description
1 polymer ?
#
loop_
_entity_poly.entity_id
_entity_poly.type
_entity_poly.pdbx_seq_one_letter_code
_entity_poly.pdbx_strand_id
1 'polypeptide(L)'
;MLKVKTYGHKFNYDISELVKVFELTPDIINHDETQDDYKLPMDLELENTDIIESRLLFKDSKILAITTGNINGLVEKTEEQLNMTHNVLKDKKVSKHLVKKGIFRLLKKATNKDVPWGILTGIRPTKIVHDMLKDKYSDMDIISCLRDQYYIAEEKAQLLLQVAKTEYKVLYPLDDNKISLYVSIPFCPTRCTYCSFPSNPIKNSGHLTEAYVDVLCREIEQTSKLQSIRNKVIDTIYIGGGTPSSLSDIEIEKVLKCLCENFDLSAIREFTFEAGRPETITWEKLNVFKENGVTRLSINPQTMNDCTLKDINREHTAKDVIEAYKMAQKVGFNNINMDIIIGLPNESISMLKYTMEQIKEINPLNITVHTLAIKRASNLKVTNYNNNVRDEEILHMIALTMEYAKSMGLHPYYLYRQKHMVGNLENIGYCKPGYEGIYNIEIMEEKQTIIAFGAGAVSKVVFNDENRLERVPNVKSLEHYLDRVEEMVERKRKALEGILC
;
A
#
# COMPACT_ATOMS: atom_id res chain seq x y z
N MET A 1 19.24 7.78 -21.84
CA MET A 1 19.66 6.89 -20.71
C MET A 1 20.65 7.69 -19.87
N LEU A 2 20.41 7.84 -18.57
CA LEU A 2 21.23 8.64 -17.68
C LEU A 2 22.29 7.76 -17.01
N LYS A 3 23.57 8.04 -17.23
CA LYS A 3 24.67 7.37 -16.53
C LYS A 3 24.78 7.91 -15.10
N VAL A 4 24.87 7.04 -14.10
CA VAL A 4 25.07 7.43 -12.70
C VAL A 4 26.28 6.68 -12.15
N LYS A 5 27.36 7.42 -11.87
CA LYS A 5 28.57 6.87 -11.23
C LYS A 5 28.47 7.10 -9.71
N THR A 6 28.73 6.08 -8.90
CA THR A 6 28.71 6.19 -7.44
C THR A 6 30.07 5.87 -6.84
N TYR A 7 30.47 6.64 -5.83
CA TYR A 7 31.76 6.54 -5.13
C TYR A 7 31.54 6.57 -3.62
N GLY A 8 32.13 5.64 -2.89
CA GLY A 8 32.00 5.55 -1.44
C GLY A 8 30.62 5.06 -0.92
N HIS A 9 29.71 4.68 -1.81
CA HIS A 9 28.42 4.10 -1.43
C HIS A 9 27.80 3.22 -2.53
N LYS A 10 26.84 2.34 -2.13
CA LYS A 10 26.11 1.43 -3.04
C LYS A 10 24.61 1.56 -2.84
N PHE A 11 24.05 2.80 -2.88
CA PHE A 11 22.61 3.06 -2.75
C PHE A 11 21.86 2.95 -4.08
N ASN A 12 22.26 2.01 -4.94
CA ASN A 12 21.80 1.87 -6.32
C ASN A 12 20.29 1.79 -6.45
N TYR A 13 19.65 1.03 -5.57
CA TYR A 13 18.21 0.89 -5.57
C TYR A 13 17.50 2.23 -5.31
N ASP A 14 17.92 2.94 -4.25
CA ASP A 14 17.31 4.22 -3.85
C ASP A 14 17.52 5.30 -4.92
N ILE A 15 18.69 5.33 -5.56
CA ILE A 15 19.01 6.23 -6.67
C ILE A 15 18.18 5.90 -7.90
N SER A 16 18.11 4.61 -8.27
CA SER A 16 17.30 4.17 -9.40
C SER A 16 15.84 4.56 -9.27
N GLU A 17 15.25 4.35 -8.10
CA GLU A 17 13.85 4.72 -7.85
C GLU A 17 13.66 6.25 -7.88
N LEU A 18 14.64 7.04 -7.42
CA LEU A 18 14.57 8.49 -7.48
C LEU A 18 14.69 9.03 -8.91
N VAL A 19 15.63 8.50 -9.71
CA VAL A 19 15.84 8.92 -11.11
C VAL A 19 14.61 8.62 -11.97
N LYS A 20 13.97 7.47 -11.75
CA LYS A 20 12.74 7.08 -12.46
C LYS A 20 11.56 8.02 -12.22
N VAL A 21 11.50 8.71 -11.07
CA VAL A 21 10.46 9.71 -10.81
C VAL A 21 10.56 10.89 -11.80
N PHE A 22 11.75 11.15 -12.29
CA PHE A 22 11.99 12.15 -13.35
C PHE A 22 11.87 11.58 -14.78
N GLU A 23 11.30 10.37 -14.96
CA GLU A 23 11.11 9.68 -16.24
C GLU A 23 12.42 9.33 -16.96
N LEU A 24 13.51 9.30 -16.22
CA LEU A 24 14.83 8.93 -16.72
C LEU A 24 15.13 7.46 -16.41
N THR A 25 15.83 6.80 -17.33
CA THR A 25 16.29 5.42 -17.10
C THR A 25 17.76 5.47 -16.65
N PRO A 26 18.06 5.09 -15.39
CA PRO A 26 19.43 5.12 -14.89
C PRO A 26 20.22 3.89 -15.32
N ASP A 27 21.49 4.13 -15.66
CA ASP A 27 22.54 3.14 -15.77
C ASP A 27 23.57 3.40 -14.66
N ILE A 28 23.58 2.54 -13.61
CA ILE A 28 24.35 2.81 -12.39
C ILE A 28 25.64 2.01 -12.36
N ILE A 29 26.76 2.71 -12.28
CA ILE A 29 28.10 2.17 -12.23
C ILE A 29 28.72 2.50 -10.86
N ASN A 30 29.10 1.46 -10.09
CA ASN A 30 29.78 1.66 -8.81
C ASN A 30 31.29 1.65 -8.99
N HIS A 31 31.96 2.59 -8.35
CA HIS A 31 33.41 2.65 -8.26
C HIS A 31 33.83 2.38 -6.82
N ASP A 32 34.74 1.41 -6.65
CA ASP A 32 35.37 1.08 -5.35
C ASP A 32 36.60 1.99 -5.14
N GLU A 33 36.41 3.30 -5.02
CA GLU A 33 37.49 4.22 -4.63
C GLU A 33 37.63 4.24 -3.11
N THR A 34 38.87 4.11 -2.63
CA THR A 34 39.23 4.35 -1.24
C THR A 34 39.28 5.86 -0.95
N GLN A 35 39.06 6.27 0.30
CA GLN A 35 38.92 7.67 0.74
C GLN A 35 40.11 8.59 0.38
N ASP A 36 41.29 8.04 0.03
CA ASP A 36 42.54 8.79 -0.14
C ASP A 36 42.76 9.36 -1.58
N ASP A 37 41.99 8.94 -2.57
CA ASP A 37 42.17 9.36 -3.96
C ASP A 37 41.30 10.56 -4.38
N TYR A 38 40.93 11.43 -3.42
CA TYR A 38 40.09 12.58 -3.71
C TYR A 38 40.84 13.69 -4.46
N LYS A 39 40.92 13.60 -5.76
CA LYS A 39 41.08 14.76 -6.65
C LYS A 39 39.68 15.19 -7.12
N LEU A 40 39.28 16.41 -6.77
CA LEU A 40 38.13 17.05 -7.44
C LEU A 40 38.37 16.97 -8.93
N PRO A 41 37.52 16.34 -9.73
CA PRO A 41 37.59 16.53 -11.16
C PRO A 41 37.21 17.99 -11.44
N MET A 42 38.20 18.86 -11.70
CA MET A 42 37.94 20.22 -12.09
C MET A 42 37.47 20.32 -13.54
N ASP A 43 37.58 19.24 -14.30
CA ASP A 43 37.15 19.14 -15.68
C ASP A 43 36.21 17.95 -15.86
N LEU A 44 34.90 18.18 -15.68
CA LEU A 44 33.89 17.38 -16.37
C LEU A 44 34.11 17.67 -17.88
N GLU A 45 35.02 16.94 -18.52
CA GLU A 45 35.06 16.90 -19.97
C GLU A 45 33.64 16.53 -20.43
N LEU A 46 33.07 17.43 -21.20
CA LEU A 46 31.76 17.36 -21.80
C LEU A 46 31.68 16.16 -22.74
N GLU A 47 31.56 14.95 -22.17
CA GLU A 47 30.96 13.89 -22.94
C GLU A 47 29.51 14.34 -23.24
N ASN A 48 29.10 14.29 -24.52
CA ASN A 48 27.74 14.60 -24.97
C ASN A 48 26.68 13.62 -24.40
N THR A 49 26.86 13.13 -23.18
CA THR A 49 26.00 12.15 -22.52
C THR A 49 25.57 12.67 -21.14
N ASP A 50 24.29 12.54 -20.87
CA ASP A 50 23.75 12.84 -19.53
C ASP A 50 24.41 11.96 -18.47
N ILE A 51 25.04 12.59 -17.47
CA ILE A 51 25.80 11.90 -16.43
C ILE A 51 25.60 12.56 -15.07
N ILE A 52 25.52 11.72 -14.03
CA ILE A 52 25.59 12.12 -12.62
C ILE A 52 26.74 11.36 -11.95
N GLU A 53 27.54 12.06 -11.18
CA GLU A 53 28.50 11.46 -10.23
C GLU A 53 28.05 11.78 -8.81
N SER A 54 27.92 10.75 -7.99
CA SER A 54 27.53 10.86 -6.58
C SER A 54 28.62 10.28 -5.69
N ARG A 55 29.18 11.10 -4.82
CA ARG A 55 30.26 10.75 -3.90
C ARG A 55 29.82 10.90 -2.47
N LEU A 56 30.18 9.93 -1.62
CA LEU A 56 29.94 9.97 -0.19
C LEU A 56 31.27 9.88 0.56
N LEU A 57 31.54 10.87 1.40
CA LEU A 57 32.78 10.99 2.15
C LEU A 57 32.46 11.11 3.65
N PHE A 58 33.37 10.53 4.46
CA PHE A 58 33.34 10.65 5.91
C PHE A 58 34.60 11.39 6.36
N LYS A 59 34.47 12.64 6.79
CA LYS A 59 35.59 13.49 7.17
C LYS A 59 35.22 14.41 8.32
N ASP A 60 36.15 14.62 9.26
CA ASP A 60 36.01 15.56 10.39
C ASP A 60 34.68 15.39 11.17
N SER A 61 34.32 14.12 11.48
CA SER A 61 33.05 13.76 12.13
C SER A 61 31.80 14.18 11.36
N LYS A 62 31.92 14.40 10.05
CA LYS A 62 30.80 14.74 9.16
C LYS A 62 30.63 13.70 8.06
N ILE A 63 29.39 13.57 7.63
CA ILE A 63 29.00 12.84 6.41
C ILE A 63 28.79 13.89 5.35
N LEU A 64 29.50 13.81 4.23
CA LEU A 64 29.44 14.73 3.12
C LEU A 64 29.02 13.98 1.85
N ALA A 65 27.94 14.40 1.23
CA ALA A 65 27.49 13.92 -0.08
C ALA A 65 27.71 15.01 -1.13
N ILE A 66 28.50 14.71 -2.14
CA ILE A 66 28.77 15.60 -3.27
C ILE A 66 28.11 14.97 -4.52
N THR A 67 27.27 15.72 -5.19
CA THR A 67 26.68 15.30 -6.46
C THR A 67 27.04 16.32 -7.53
N THR A 68 27.66 15.85 -8.61
CA THR A 68 27.95 16.64 -9.82
C THR A 68 27.24 15.99 -11.00
N GLY A 69 26.83 16.76 -11.97
CA GLY A 69 26.24 16.18 -13.18
C GLY A 69 26.12 17.16 -14.32
N ASN A 70 26.04 16.59 -15.51
CA ASN A 70 25.68 17.28 -16.75
C ASN A 70 24.43 16.59 -17.28
N ILE A 71 23.29 17.29 -17.31
CA ILE A 71 22.01 16.78 -17.80
C ILE A 71 21.41 17.83 -18.73
N ASN A 72 21.11 17.44 -19.95
CA ASN A 72 20.59 18.37 -20.97
C ASN A 72 21.48 19.60 -21.17
N GLY A 73 22.79 19.49 -20.97
CA GLY A 73 23.74 20.58 -21.04
C GLY A 73 23.81 21.49 -19.79
N LEU A 74 23.02 21.22 -18.76
CA LEU A 74 23.13 21.90 -17.48
C LEU A 74 24.19 21.20 -16.64
N VAL A 75 25.30 21.88 -16.37
CA VAL A 75 26.34 21.43 -15.43
C VAL A 75 26.06 22.01 -14.06
N GLU A 76 25.91 21.16 -13.05
CA GLU A 76 25.57 21.55 -11.68
C GLU A 76 26.33 20.72 -10.66
N LYS A 77 26.65 21.34 -9.51
CA LYS A 77 27.23 20.69 -8.33
C LYS A 77 26.39 20.99 -7.11
N THR A 78 26.09 19.96 -6.34
CA THR A 78 25.44 20.09 -5.02
C THR A 78 26.30 19.46 -3.94
N GLU A 79 26.31 20.09 -2.76
CA GLU A 79 26.95 19.56 -1.56
C GLU A 79 25.96 19.54 -0.40
N GLU A 80 25.86 18.40 0.27
CA GLU A 80 25.00 18.18 1.41
C GLU A 80 25.83 17.58 2.55
N GLN A 81 25.72 18.11 3.77
CA GLN A 81 26.50 17.60 4.91
C GLN A 81 25.69 17.55 6.20
N LEU A 82 25.99 16.57 7.05
CA LEU A 82 25.49 16.45 8.42
C LEU A 82 26.58 15.85 9.33
N ASN A 83 26.46 16.11 10.63
CA ASN A 83 27.35 15.49 11.60
C ASN A 83 27.08 13.99 11.73
N MET A 84 28.13 13.20 11.95
CA MET A 84 28.02 11.78 12.26
C MET A 84 27.36 11.59 13.64
N THR A 85 26.51 10.60 13.73
CA THR A 85 25.88 10.22 15.02
C THR A 85 26.67 9.17 15.76
N HIS A 86 27.73 8.61 15.13
CA HIS A 86 28.51 7.47 15.59
C HIS A 86 27.68 6.19 15.79
N ASN A 87 26.47 6.15 15.21
CA ASN A 87 25.62 4.98 15.12
C ASN A 87 25.52 4.54 13.66
N VAL A 88 26.07 3.37 13.34
CA VAL A 88 26.19 2.86 11.95
C VAL A 88 24.85 2.86 11.20
N LEU A 89 23.76 2.46 11.85
CA LEU A 89 22.45 2.40 11.22
C LEU A 89 21.86 3.80 10.98
N LYS A 90 22.04 4.72 11.95
CA LYS A 90 21.59 6.11 11.80
C LYS A 90 22.42 6.80 10.73
N ASP A 91 23.74 6.67 10.76
CA ASP A 91 24.66 7.29 9.80
C ASP A 91 24.41 6.76 8.37
N LYS A 92 24.06 5.47 8.21
CA LYS A 92 23.64 4.92 6.92
C LYS A 92 22.34 5.56 6.40
N LYS A 93 21.34 5.80 7.29
CA LYS A 93 20.09 6.50 6.91
C LYS A 93 20.37 7.94 6.50
N VAL A 94 21.21 8.64 7.27
CA VAL A 94 21.64 10.02 6.97
C VAL A 94 22.37 10.07 5.64
N SER A 95 23.36 9.20 5.43
CA SER A 95 24.11 9.10 4.16
C SER A 95 23.19 8.95 2.95
N LYS A 96 22.25 8.02 3.04
CA LYS A 96 21.27 7.80 1.97
C LYS A 96 20.39 9.03 1.72
N HIS A 97 19.97 9.71 2.79
CA HIS A 97 19.17 10.94 2.69
C HIS A 97 19.94 12.04 1.96
N LEU A 98 21.19 12.31 2.35
CA LEU A 98 22.04 13.33 1.73
C LEU A 98 22.30 13.05 0.25
N VAL A 99 22.63 11.80 -0.11
CA VAL A 99 22.82 11.38 -1.51
C VAL A 99 21.55 11.64 -2.33
N LYS A 100 20.38 11.22 -1.84
CA LYS A 100 19.11 11.46 -2.54
C LYS A 100 18.80 12.94 -2.68
N LYS A 101 19.08 13.73 -1.66
CA LYS A 101 18.86 15.18 -1.64
C LYS A 101 19.70 15.89 -2.72
N GLY A 102 20.98 15.55 -2.81
CA GLY A 102 21.89 16.10 -3.84
C GLY A 102 21.43 15.77 -5.27
N ILE A 103 21.14 14.48 -5.52
CA ILE A 103 20.66 14.02 -6.84
C ILE A 103 19.31 14.67 -7.19
N PHE A 104 18.37 14.76 -6.25
CA PHE A 104 17.06 15.39 -6.48
C PHE A 104 17.17 16.86 -6.88
N ARG A 105 18.01 17.64 -6.18
CA ARG A 105 18.23 19.07 -6.50
C ARG A 105 18.74 19.25 -7.91
N LEU A 106 19.71 18.44 -8.31
CA LEU A 106 20.29 18.46 -9.65
C LEU A 106 19.23 18.09 -10.69
N LEU A 107 18.52 16.97 -10.52
CA LEU A 107 17.49 16.51 -11.46
C LEU A 107 16.32 17.50 -11.56
N LYS A 108 15.83 18.05 -10.44
CA LYS A 108 14.76 19.04 -10.45
C LYS A 108 15.16 20.28 -11.27
N LYS A 109 16.39 20.78 -11.10
CA LYS A 109 16.89 21.94 -11.83
C LYS A 109 17.06 21.65 -13.33
N ALA A 110 17.57 20.46 -13.68
CA ALA A 110 17.84 20.08 -15.07
C ALA A 110 16.57 19.73 -15.86
N THR A 111 15.55 19.19 -15.22
CA THR A 111 14.31 18.74 -15.91
C THR A 111 13.14 19.69 -15.73
N ASN A 112 13.20 20.60 -14.76
CA ASN A 112 12.09 21.47 -14.32
C ASN A 112 10.80 20.70 -14.01
N LYS A 113 10.90 19.40 -13.68
CA LYS A 113 9.74 18.55 -13.39
C LYS A 113 9.27 18.73 -11.94
N ASP A 114 7.98 18.89 -11.77
CA ASP A 114 7.37 18.87 -10.43
C ASP A 114 7.25 17.44 -9.92
N VAL A 115 7.75 17.24 -8.70
CA VAL A 115 7.75 15.95 -8.00
C VAL A 115 7.10 16.15 -6.63
N PRO A 116 5.78 15.95 -6.50
CA PRO A 116 5.04 16.30 -5.29
C PRO A 116 5.53 15.59 -4.01
N TRP A 117 6.09 14.39 -4.15
CA TRP A 117 6.63 13.60 -3.04
C TRP A 117 8.14 13.79 -2.80
N GLY A 118 8.77 14.72 -3.51
CA GLY A 118 10.19 15.02 -3.33
C GLY A 118 11.08 13.77 -3.41
N ILE A 119 11.97 13.63 -2.44
CA ILE A 119 12.88 12.48 -2.37
C ILE A 119 12.25 11.20 -1.80
N LEU A 120 10.97 11.22 -1.36
CA LEU A 120 10.32 10.05 -0.82
C LEU A 120 9.86 9.11 -1.93
N THR A 121 10.57 8.01 -2.11
CA THR A 121 10.26 6.94 -3.08
C THR A 121 9.71 5.67 -2.40
N GLY A 122 9.58 5.67 -1.07
CA GLY A 122 9.08 4.54 -0.29
C GLY A 122 7.55 4.40 -0.35
N ILE A 123 7.07 3.21 -0.01
CA ILE A 123 5.63 2.88 -0.02
C ILE A 123 4.86 3.44 1.20
N ARG A 124 5.54 3.76 2.29
CA ARG A 124 4.98 4.25 3.55
C ARG A 124 5.62 5.58 3.95
N PRO A 125 5.17 6.69 3.38
CA PRO A 125 5.73 8.00 3.71
C PRO A 125 5.35 8.47 5.12
N THR A 126 4.23 8.00 5.69
CA THR A 126 3.74 8.31 7.06
C THR A 126 4.74 7.95 8.16
N LYS A 127 5.59 6.94 7.94
CA LYS A 127 6.57 6.49 8.93
C LYS A 127 7.47 7.61 9.47
N ILE A 128 7.88 8.55 8.61
CA ILE A 128 8.74 9.67 9.01
C ILE A 128 7.99 10.57 9.99
N VAL A 129 6.71 10.85 9.70
CA VAL A 129 5.87 11.68 10.56
C VAL A 129 5.56 10.96 11.87
N HIS A 130 5.33 9.63 11.87
CA HIS A 130 5.17 8.85 13.09
C HIS A 130 6.39 8.96 14.00
N ASP A 131 7.61 8.88 13.46
CA ASP A 131 8.84 9.03 14.24
C ASP A 131 8.92 10.46 14.86
N MET A 132 8.58 11.49 14.08
CA MET A 132 8.56 12.88 14.58
C MET A 132 7.47 13.13 15.63
N LEU A 133 6.28 12.56 15.47
CA LEU A 133 5.18 12.63 16.46
C LEU A 133 5.59 11.97 17.79
N LYS A 134 6.28 10.84 17.74
CA LYS A 134 6.86 10.18 18.93
C LYS A 134 7.87 11.08 19.64
N ASP A 135 8.68 11.78 18.88
CA ASP A 135 9.67 12.75 19.39
C ASP A 135 9.05 14.11 19.77
N LYS A 136 7.70 14.21 19.71
CA LYS A 136 6.90 15.39 20.11
C LYS A 136 7.21 16.67 19.33
N TYR A 137 7.58 16.56 18.06
CA TYR A 137 7.70 17.72 17.18
C TYR A 137 6.34 18.42 17.00
N SER A 138 6.36 19.74 16.85
CA SER A 138 5.16 20.48 16.51
C SER A 138 4.72 20.24 15.06
N ASP A 139 3.45 20.49 14.75
CA ASP A 139 2.93 20.38 13.37
C ASP A 139 3.73 21.24 12.38
N MET A 140 4.10 22.45 12.81
CA MET A 140 4.88 23.37 11.98
C MET A 140 6.28 22.82 11.71
N ASP A 141 6.95 22.25 12.72
CA ASP A 141 8.27 21.65 12.55
C ASP A 141 8.22 20.42 11.62
N ILE A 142 7.16 19.60 11.74
CA ILE A 142 6.95 18.45 10.86
C ILE A 142 6.78 18.90 9.42
N ILE A 143 5.88 19.85 9.15
CA ILE A 143 5.62 20.36 7.80
C ILE A 143 6.89 21.01 7.22
N SER A 144 7.58 21.85 8.01
CA SER A 144 8.83 22.48 7.59
C SER A 144 9.90 21.43 7.24
N CYS A 145 10.06 20.40 8.09
CA CYS A 145 10.99 19.31 7.82
C CYS A 145 10.64 18.55 6.53
N LEU A 146 9.38 18.20 6.32
CA LEU A 146 8.92 17.49 5.12
C LEU A 146 9.18 18.31 3.85
N ARG A 147 8.93 19.62 3.90
CA ARG A 147 9.17 20.52 2.78
C ARG A 147 10.67 20.76 2.53
N ASP A 148 11.41 21.12 3.58
CA ASP A 148 12.78 21.65 3.42
C ASP A 148 13.85 20.54 3.35
N GLN A 149 13.60 19.39 4.01
CA GLN A 149 14.53 18.26 4.01
C GLN A 149 14.16 17.18 3.02
N TYR A 150 12.86 16.98 2.77
CA TYR A 150 12.39 15.94 1.86
C TYR A 150 11.85 16.46 0.53
N TYR A 151 11.76 17.80 0.36
CA TYR A 151 11.24 18.48 -0.83
C TYR A 151 9.81 18.07 -1.21
N ILE A 152 8.99 17.74 -0.21
CA ILE A 152 7.59 17.39 -0.39
C ILE A 152 6.78 18.68 -0.62
N ALA A 153 5.87 18.67 -1.58
CA ALA A 153 4.96 19.78 -1.80
C ALA A 153 4.10 20.05 -0.55
N GLU A 154 3.80 21.32 -0.27
CA GLU A 154 3.09 21.75 0.94
C GLU A 154 1.78 20.97 1.16
N GLU A 155 0.97 20.81 0.12
CA GLU A 155 -0.31 20.07 0.17
C GLU A 155 -0.10 18.60 0.56
N LYS A 156 0.97 17.96 0.04
CA LYS A 156 1.30 16.57 0.38
C LYS A 156 1.88 16.45 1.79
N ALA A 157 2.62 17.44 2.26
CA ALA A 157 3.11 17.50 3.64
C ALA A 157 1.94 17.61 4.64
N GLN A 158 0.95 18.45 4.35
CA GLN A 158 -0.28 18.59 5.15
C GLN A 158 -1.11 17.32 5.14
N LEU A 159 -1.32 16.72 3.97
CA LEU A 159 -2.00 15.42 3.83
C LEU A 159 -1.30 14.34 4.68
N LEU A 160 0.02 14.26 4.59
CA LEU A 160 0.82 13.28 5.30
C LEU A 160 0.72 13.44 6.81
N LEU A 161 0.77 14.68 7.30
CA LEU A 161 0.60 14.98 8.71
C LEU A 161 -0.79 14.60 9.22
N GLN A 162 -1.84 14.93 8.45
CA GLN A 162 -3.22 14.60 8.81
C GLN A 162 -3.42 13.08 8.91
N VAL A 163 -2.99 12.32 7.90
CA VAL A 163 -3.07 10.86 7.89
C VAL A 163 -2.29 10.28 9.07
N ALA A 164 -1.02 10.66 9.25
CA ALA A 164 -0.19 10.13 10.33
C ALA A 164 -0.77 10.39 11.72
N LYS A 165 -1.42 11.55 11.94
CA LYS A 165 -2.12 11.84 13.21
C LYS A 165 -3.31 10.93 13.45
N THR A 166 -4.05 10.60 12.40
CA THR A 166 -5.18 9.65 12.49
C THR A 166 -4.66 8.25 12.77
N GLU A 167 -3.68 7.78 12.01
CA GLU A 167 -3.03 6.48 12.22
C GLU A 167 -2.44 6.37 13.64
N TYR A 168 -1.78 7.44 14.11
CA TYR A 168 -1.16 7.46 15.45
C TYR A 168 -2.17 7.19 16.57
N LYS A 169 -3.38 7.76 16.49
CA LYS A 169 -4.45 7.54 17.47
C LYS A 169 -4.96 6.10 17.48
N VAL A 170 -4.93 5.42 16.34
CA VAL A 170 -5.39 4.03 16.20
C VAL A 170 -4.33 3.06 16.72
N LEU A 171 -3.04 3.34 16.43
CA LEU A 171 -1.94 2.42 16.67
C LEU A 171 -1.34 2.53 18.06
N TYR A 172 -1.33 3.73 18.69
CA TYR A 172 -0.61 3.93 19.93
C TYR A 172 -1.53 4.15 21.13
N PRO A 173 -1.13 3.63 22.32
CA PRO A 173 0.10 2.89 22.59
C PRO A 173 0.11 1.51 21.90
N LEU A 174 1.29 1.04 21.44
CA LEU A 174 1.42 -0.30 20.90
C LEU A 174 1.12 -1.34 21.99
N ASP A 175 0.45 -2.40 21.60
CA ASP A 175 0.12 -3.53 22.46
C ASP A 175 0.46 -4.85 21.75
N ASP A 176 1.60 -5.44 22.13
CA ASP A 176 2.07 -6.69 21.53
C ASP A 176 1.19 -7.90 21.86
N ASN A 177 0.22 -7.74 22.78
CA ASN A 177 -0.78 -8.76 23.07
C ASN A 177 -1.91 -8.78 22.04
N LYS A 178 -2.06 -7.71 21.24
CA LYS A 178 -3.05 -7.62 20.18
C LYS A 178 -2.52 -8.16 18.87
N ILE A 179 -3.37 -8.87 18.14
CA ILE A 179 -3.11 -9.36 16.78
C ILE A 179 -4.31 -9.16 15.89
N SER A 180 -4.06 -9.06 14.59
CA SER A 180 -5.09 -9.04 13.56
C SER A 180 -5.11 -10.35 12.78
N LEU A 181 -6.27 -10.71 12.27
CA LEU A 181 -6.43 -11.88 11.40
C LEU A 181 -6.76 -11.44 9.97
N TYR A 182 -6.12 -12.07 9.00
CA TYR A 182 -6.44 -11.91 7.59
C TYR A 182 -6.85 -13.25 6.99
N VAL A 183 -7.98 -13.30 6.31
CA VAL A 183 -8.46 -14.51 5.63
C VAL A 183 -8.52 -14.25 4.14
N SER A 184 -7.73 -15.01 3.37
CA SER A 184 -7.70 -14.92 1.91
C SER A 184 -8.71 -15.89 1.29
N ILE A 185 -9.63 -15.38 0.48
CA ILE A 185 -10.54 -16.17 -0.37
C ILE A 185 -10.18 -15.87 -1.83
N PRO A 186 -9.37 -16.70 -2.49
CA PRO A 186 -8.78 -16.38 -3.79
C PRO A 186 -9.70 -16.73 -4.98
N PHE A 187 -11.01 -16.62 -4.82
CA PHE A 187 -12.01 -16.84 -5.86
C PHE A 187 -12.64 -15.52 -6.32
N CYS A 188 -12.98 -15.43 -7.60
CA CYS A 188 -13.66 -14.27 -8.19
C CYS A 188 -14.69 -14.75 -9.21
N PRO A 189 -15.78 -13.99 -9.48
CA PRO A 189 -16.66 -14.30 -10.61
C PRO A 189 -15.89 -14.29 -11.92
N THR A 190 -15.21 -13.20 -12.21
CA THR A 190 -14.30 -13.01 -13.36
C THR A 190 -13.02 -12.31 -12.92
N ARG A 191 -11.95 -12.39 -13.73
CA ARG A 191 -10.71 -11.67 -13.45
C ARG A 191 -10.73 -10.30 -14.12
N CYS A 192 -10.68 -9.24 -13.32
CA CYS A 192 -10.54 -7.86 -13.81
C CYS A 192 -9.22 -7.66 -14.55
N THR A 193 -9.19 -6.84 -15.61
CA THR A 193 -8.02 -6.64 -16.48
C THR A 193 -6.83 -6.02 -15.76
N TYR A 194 -7.07 -5.16 -14.78
CA TYR A 194 -6.04 -4.48 -13.97
C TYR A 194 -5.53 -5.31 -12.77
N CYS A 195 -6.28 -6.38 -12.39
CA CYS A 195 -6.00 -7.10 -11.15
C CYS A 195 -4.71 -7.90 -11.20
N SER A 196 -3.89 -7.74 -10.16
CA SER A 196 -2.63 -8.48 -9.98
C SER A 196 -2.65 -9.47 -8.82
N PHE A 197 -3.76 -9.55 -8.09
CA PHE A 197 -3.92 -10.50 -7.01
C PHE A 197 -4.13 -11.93 -7.54
N PRO A 198 -3.74 -12.97 -6.77
CA PRO A 198 -4.17 -14.33 -7.07
C PRO A 198 -5.70 -14.39 -7.13
N SER A 199 -6.24 -14.73 -8.28
CA SER A 199 -7.68 -14.85 -8.46
C SER A 199 -8.00 -16.03 -9.36
N ASN A 200 -8.88 -16.88 -8.87
CA ASN A 200 -9.33 -18.08 -9.58
C ASN A 200 -10.80 -17.88 -9.96
N PRO A 201 -11.12 -17.75 -11.27
CA PRO A 201 -12.49 -17.57 -11.69
C PRO A 201 -13.36 -18.75 -11.25
N ILE A 202 -14.52 -18.49 -10.66
CA ILE A 202 -15.47 -19.50 -10.18
C ILE A 202 -15.85 -20.48 -11.30
N LYS A 203 -16.00 -19.99 -12.53
CA LYS A 203 -16.28 -20.84 -13.70
C LYS A 203 -15.29 -22.00 -13.87
N ASN A 204 -14.02 -21.78 -13.52
CA ASN A 204 -12.95 -22.77 -13.69
C ASN A 204 -12.64 -23.55 -12.39
N SER A 205 -12.77 -22.89 -11.24
CA SER A 205 -12.29 -23.39 -9.96
C SER A 205 -13.38 -23.53 -8.89
N GLY A 206 -14.66 -23.31 -9.25
CA GLY A 206 -15.76 -23.39 -8.30
C GLY A 206 -15.96 -24.79 -7.70
N HIS A 207 -15.52 -25.84 -8.38
CA HIS A 207 -15.54 -27.20 -7.84
C HIS A 207 -14.57 -27.44 -6.67
N LEU A 208 -13.66 -26.48 -6.43
CA LEU A 208 -12.69 -26.55 -5.32
C LEU A 208 -13.10 -25.72 -4.10
N THR A 209 -14.19 -24.94 -4.14
CA THR A 209 -14.54 -24.01 -3.07
C THR A 209 -14.85 -24.73 -1.76
N GLU A 210 -15.60 -25.82 -1.80
CA GLU A 210 -15.94 -26.60 -0.61
C GLU A 210 -14.67 -27.19 0.05
N ALA A 211 -13.84 -27.88 -0.74
CA ALA A 211 -12.58 -28.43 -0.24
C ALA A 211 -11.64 -27.33 0.29
N TYR A 212 -11.63 -26.16 -0.37
CA TYR A 212 -10.85 -25.02 0.07
C TYR A 212 -11.30 -24.50 1.44
N VAL A 213 -12.60 -24.35 1.64
CA VAL A 213 -13.19 -23.90 2.92
C VAL A 213 -12.89 -24.89 4.03
N ASP A 214 -12.95 -26.21 3.76
CA ASP A 214 -12.60 -27.24 4.73
C ASP A 214 -11.14 -27.14 5.18
N VAL A 215 -10.23 -27.00 4.23
CA VAL A 215 -8.79 -26.84 4.52
C VAL A 215 -8.50 -25.52 5.22
N LEU A 216 -9.18 -24.45 4.82
CA LEU A 216 -9.05 -23.12 5.46
C LEU A 216 -9.48 -23.16 6.93
N CYS A 217 -10.62 -23.81 7.23
CA CYS A 217 -11.09 -23.99 8.60
C CYS A 217 -10.10 -24.84 9.42
N ARG A 218 -9.50 -25.86 8.82
CA ARG A 218 -8.43 -26.65 9.47
C ARG A 218 -7.20 -25.82 9.78
N GLU A 219 -6.77 -24.93 8.87
CA GLU A 219 -5.65 -24.00 9.11
C GLU A 219 -5.95 -23.06 10.27
N ILE A 220 -7.17 -22.49 10.31
CA ILE A 220 -7.66 -21.62 11.38
C ILE A 220 -7.64 -22.35 12.71
N GLU A 221 -8.27 -23.53 12.79
CA GLU A 221 -8.36 -24.33 14.00
C GLU A 221 -6.98 -24.73 14.54
N GLN A 222 -6.07 -25.22 13.68
CA GLN A 222 -4.73 -25.62 14.11
C GLN A 222 -3.89 -24.42 14.56
N THR A 223 -4.00 -23.28 13.87
CA THR A 223 -3.25 -22.08 14.24
C THR A 223 -3.75 -21.45 15.53
N SER A 224 -5.06 -21.47 15.81
CA SER A 224 -5.63 -20.94 17.07
C SER A 224 -5.12 -21.68 18.31
N LYS A 225 -4.74 -22.96 18.17
CA LYS A 225 -4.20 -23.80 19.24
C LYS A 225 -2.74 -23.56 19.56
N LEU A 226 -2.02 -22.78 18.76
CA LEU A 226 -0.61 -22.45 19.00
C LEU A 226 -0.47 -21.65 20.30
N GLN A 227 0.51 -22.01 21.13
CA GLN A 227 0.77 -21.36 22.43
C GLN A 227 0.95 -19.85 22.28
N SER A 228 1.62 -19.41 21.22
CA SER A 228 1.90 -18.01 20.90
C SER A 228 0.66 -17.23 20.45
N ILE A 229 -0.44 -17.89 20.12
CA ILE A 229 -1.70 -17.29 19.66
C ILE A 229 -2.79 -17.36 20.72
N ARG A 230 -2.85 -18.46 21.46
CA ARG A 230 -3.96 -18.81 22.37
C ARG A 230 -4.37 -17.73 23.36
N ASN A 231 -3.43 -16.89 23.80
CA ASN A 231 -3.65 -15.83 24.79
C ASN A 231 -3.66 -14.43 24.17
N LYS A 232 -3.64 -14.32 22.83
CA LYS A 232 -3.67 -13.04 22.15
C LYS A 232 -5.09 -12.50 22.05
N VAL A 233 -5.20 -11.18 22.11
CA VAL A 233 -6.45 -10.45 21.88
C VAL A 233 -6.60 -10.23 20.38
N ILE A 234 -7.72 -10.66 19.82
CA ILE A 234 -8.04 -10.40 18.41
C ILE A 234 -8.56 -8.97 18.29
N ASP A 235 -7.81 -8.12 17.61
CA ASP A 235 -8.13 -6.71 17.47
C ASP A 235 -8.96 -6.45 16.21
N THR A 236 -8.55 -7.03 15.07
CA THR A 236 -9.30 -6.92 13.81
C THR A 236 -9.31 -8.24 13.05
N ILE A 237 -10.37 -8.45 12.25
CA ILE A 237 -10.47 -9.52 11.25
C ILE A 237 -10.78 -8.87 9.91
N TYR A 238 -10.05 -9.30 8.87
CA TYR A 238 -10.27 -8.86 7.49
C TYR A 238 -10.35 -10.07 6.56
N ILE A 239 -11.51 -10.27 5.94
CA ILE A 239 -11.72 -11.32 4.94
C ILE A 239 -11.67 -10.68 3.57
N GLY A 240 -10.67 -11.04 2.78
CA GLY A 240 -10.40 -10.44 1.48
C GLY A 240 -9.74 -11.42 0.51
N GLY A 241 -8.96 -10.89 -0.44
CA GLY A 241 -8.19 -11.69 -1.41
C GLY A 241 -8.66 -11.50 -2.85
N GLY A 242 -9.49 -12.39 -3.34
CA GLY A 242 -10.17 -12.27 -4.64
C GLY A 242 -11.48 -11.50 -4.47
N THR A 243 -12.55 -12.24 -4.30
CA THR A 243 -13.90 -11.74 -3.99
C THR A 243 -14.55 -12.74 -3.03
N PRO A 244 -14.40 -12.56 -1.71
CA PRO A 244 -14.91 -13.53 -0.73
C PRO A 244 -16.39 -13.86 -0.88
N SER A 245 -17.20 -12.88 -1.28
CA SER A 245 -18.64 -13.07 -1.56
C SER A 245 -18.95 -13.93 -2.79
N SER A 246 -17.92 -14.42 -3.51
CA SER A 246 -18.09 -15.43 -4.58
C SER A 246 -18.41 -16.83 -4.04
N LEU A 247 -18.11 -17.11 -2.77
CA LEU A 247 -18.53 -18.33 -2.10
C LEU A 247 -20.04 -18.35 -1.91
N SER A 248 -20.63 -19.55 -1.72
CA SER A 248 -22.05 -19.69 -1.32
C SER A 248 -22.24 -19.16 0.10
N ASP A 249 -23.48 -18.88 0.47
CA ASP A 249 -23.87 -18.48 1.83
C ASP A 249 -23.48 -19.53 2.88
N ILE A 250 -23.65 -20.82 2.58
CA ILE A 250 -23.25 -21.94 3.44
C ILE A 250 -21.73 -21.97 3.65
N GLU A 251 -20.94 -21.82 2.60
CA GLU A 251 -19.47 -21.78 2.68
C GLU A 251 -18.97 -20.56 3.47
N ILE A 252 -19.60 -19.42 3.25
CA ILE A 252 -19.30 -18.18 4.01
C ILE A 252 -19.63 -18.38 5.49
N GLU A 253 -20.81 -18.88 5.81
CA GLU A 253 -21.23 -19.16 7.17
C GLU A 253 -20.26 -20.10 7.89
N LYS A 254 -19.79 -21.15 7.19
CA LYS A 254 -18.80 -22.10 7.71
C LYS A 254 -17.48 -21.42 8.09
N VAL A 255 -16.95 -20.53 7.24
CA VAL A 255 -15.72 -19.78 7.53
C VAL A 255 -15.93 -18.84 8.72
N LEU A 256 -17.04 -18.10 8.76
CA LEU A 256 -17.33 -17.14 9.82
C LEU A 256 -17.52 -17.85 11.17
N LYS A 257 -18.29 -18.93 11.21
CA LYS A 257 -18.45 -19.76 12.42
C LYS A 257 -17.12 -20.33 12.90
N CYS A 258 -16.30 -20.85 11.97
CA CYS A 258 -14.98 -21.37 12.31
C CYS A 258 -14.10 -20.31 13.00
N LEU A 259 -14.14 -19.05 12.55
CA LEU A 259 -13.43 -17.94 13.20
C LEU A 259 -13.99 -17.67 14.60
N CYS A 260 -15.32 -17.56 14.74
CA CYS A 260 -15.99 -17.29 16.01
C CYS A 260 -15.77 -18.40 17.06
N GLU A 261 -15.70 -19.65 16.64
CA GLU A 261 -15.50 -20.81 17.53
C GLU A 261 -14.05 -20.97 17.99
N ASN A 262 -13.08 -20.50 17.20
CA ASN A 262 -11.66 -20.72 17.46
C ASN A 262 -10.94 -19.50 18.05
N PHE A 263 -11.55 -18.32 18.04
CA PHE A 263 -10.99 -17.10 18.62
C PHE A 263 -12.01 -16.38 19.52
N ASP A 264 -11.51 -15.80 20.60
CA ASP A 264 -12.32 -14.88 21.41
C ASP A 264 -12.40 -13.52 20.70
N LEU A 265 -13.58 -13.19 20.19
CA LEU A 265 -13.88 -11.96 19.47
C LEU A 265 -14.54 -10.89 20.35
N SER A 266 -14.61 -11.08 21.67
CA SER A 266 -15.29 -10.15 22.59
C SER A 266 -14.68 -8.74 22.61
N ALA A 267 -13.38 -8.61 22.30
CA ALA A 267 -12.65 -7.36 22.26
C ALA A 267 -12.36 -6.84 20.83
N ILE A 268 -12.98 -7.46 19.83
CA ILE A 268 -12.73 -7.07 18.42
C ILE A 268 -13.20 -5.65 18.12
N ARG A 269 -12.34 -4.83 17.53
CA ARG A 269 -12.69 -3.46 17.13
C ARG A 269 -13.27 -3.39 15.70
N GLU A 270 -12.83 -4.27 14.81
CA GLU A 270 -13.27 -4.28 13.41
C GLU A 270 -13.34 -5.71 12.86
N PHE A 271 -14.45 -6.07 12.24
CA PHE A 271 -14.60 -7.29 11.45
C PHE A 271 -15.05 -6.91 10.04
N THR A 272 -14.11 -6.86 9.11
CA THR A 272 -14.35 -6.45 7.71
C THR A 272 -14.53 -7.66 6.79
N PHE A 273 -15.53 -7.61 5.91
CA PHE A 273 -15.74 -8.57 4.84
C PHE A 273 -15.76 -7.85 3.47
N GLU A 274 -14.88 -8.26 2.56
CA GLU A 274 -14.87 -7.75 1.18
C GLU A 274 -15.97 -8.41 0.34
N ALA A 275 -17.07 -7.69 0.15
CA ALA A 275 -18.11 -7.99 -0.84
C ALA A 275 -17.90 -7.12 -2.09
N GLY A 276 -16.68 -7.17 -2.63
CA GLY A 276 -16.16 -6.20 -3.61
C GLY A 276 -16.80 -6.26 -5.00
N ARG A 277 -17.72 -7.21 -5.24
CA ARG A 277 -18.42 -7.41 -6.51
C ARG A 277 -19.94 -7.39 -6.25
N PRO A 278 -20.65 -6.32 -6.60
CA PRO A 278 -22.10 -6.16 -6.32
C PRO A 278 -22.94 -7.35 -6.75
N GLU A 279 -22.64 -7.95 -7.90
CA GLU A 279 -23.33 -9.12 -8.44
C GLU A 279 -23.22 -10.39 -7.59
N THR A 280 -22.33 -10.41 -6.60
CA THR A 280 -22.17 -11.56 -5.68
C THR A 280 -22.90 -11.36 -4.36
N ILE A 281 -23.50 -10.19 -4.15
CA ILE A 281 -24.16 -9.83 -2.90
C ILE A 281 -25.64 -10.24 -2.99
N THR A 282 -26.09 -11.01 -1.97
CA THR A 282 -27.50 -11.39 -1.82
C THR A 282 -27.98 -11.04 -0.42
N TRP A 283 -29.30 -11.04 -0.22
CA TRP A 283 -29.90 -10.80 1.07
C TRP A 283 -29.49 -11.84 2.11
N GLU A 284 -29.42 -13.11 1.69
CA GLU A 284 -29.02 -14.24 2.52
C GLU A 284 -27.59 -14.07 3.02
N LYS A 285 -26.64 -13.77 2.12
CA LYS A 285 -25.24 -13.55 2.49
C LYS A 285 -25.08 -12.36 3.45
N LEU A 286 -25.79 -11.27 3.21
CA LEU A 286 -25.76 -10.12 4.12
C LEU A 286 -26.26 -10.44 5.52
N ASN A 287 -27.30 -11.26 5.64
CA ASN A 287 -27.77 -11.74 6.93
C ASN A 287 -26.71 -12.65 7.59
N VAL A 288 -26.12 -13.58 6.85
CA VAL A 288 -25.01 -14.43 7.36
C VAL A 288 -23.87 -13.57 7.89
N PHE A 289 -23.47 -12.50 7.18
CA PHE A 289 -22.44 -11.59 7.68
C PHE A 289 -22.85 -10.95 9.00
N LYS A 290 -24.09 -10.45 9.08
CA LYS A 290 -24.61 -9.74 10.26
C LYS A 290 -24.71 -10.64 11.47
N GLU A 291 -25.24 -11.84 11.31
CA GLU A 291 -25.42 -12.83 12.36
C GLU A 291 -24.09 -13.33 12.93
N ASN A 292 -23.02 -13.32 12.13
CA ASN A 292 -21.68 -13.74 12.54
C ASN A 292 -20.75 -12.58 12.92
N GLY A 293 -21.31 -11.40 13.22
CA GLY A 293 -20.54 -10.30 13.84
C GLY A 293 -19.71 -9.45 12.88
N VAL A 294 -19.89 -9.54 11.56
CA VAL A 294 -19.26 -8.63 10.61
C VAL A 294 -19.74 -7.21 10.88
N THR A 295 -18.82 -6.25 11.04
CA THR A 295 -19.12 -4.85 11.39
C THR A 295 -18.92 -3.90 10.22
N ARG A 296 -18.11 -4.27 9.21
CA ARG A 296 -17.74 -3.44 8.08
C ARG A 296 -17.77 -4.24 6.78
N LEU A 297 -18.30 -3.64 5.73
CA LEU A 297 -18.30 -4.21 4.37
C LEU A 297 -17.46 -3.36 3.42
N SER A 298 -17.01 -3.97 2.33
CA SER A 298 -16.48 -3.24 1.18
C SER A 298 -17.28 -3.62 -0.06
N ILE A 299 -17.97 -2.64 -0.67
CA ILE A 299 -18.72 -2.79 -1.93
C ILE A 299 -18.06 -1.87 -2.96
N ASN A 300 -17.35 -2.45 -3.92
CA ASN A 300 -16.37 -1.73 -4.72
C ASN A 300 -16.85 -1.45 -6.15
N PRO A 301 -17.34 -0.23 -6.47
CA PRO A 301 -17.72 0.14 -7.82
C PRO A 301 -16.55 0.15 -8.79
N GLN A 302 -15.39 0.65 -8.36
CA GLN A 302 -14.21 1.05 -9.11
C GLN A 302 -14.46 2.30 -9.97
N THR A 303 -15.60 2.36 -10.67
CA THR A 303 -16.19 3.48 -11.41
C THR A 303 -17.71 3.30 -11.48
N MET A 304 -18.42 4.37 -11.77
CA MET A 304 -19.87 4.33 -12.02
C MET A 304 -20.19 4.49 -13.52
N ASN A 305 -19.21 4.29 -14.40
CA ASN A 305 -19.38 4.32 -15.85
C ASN A 305 -19.47 2.90 -16.40
N ASP A 306 -20.64 2.47 -16.88
CA ASP A 306 -20.90 1.11 -17.35
C ASP A 306 -19.99 0.69 -18.52
N CYS A 307 -19.60 1.63 -19.40
CA CYS A 307 -18.66 1.36 -20.48
C CYS A 307 -17.27 0.98 -19.93
N THR A 308 -16.76 1.74 -18.95
CA THR A 308 -15.47 1.44 -18.30
C THR A 308 -15.54 0.13 -17.52
N LEU A 309 -16.64 -0.15 -16.79
CA LEU A 309 -16.85 -1.42 -16.10
C LEU A 309 -16.70 -2.61 -17.06
N LYS A 310 -17.29 -2.54 -18.23
CA LYS A 310 -17.17 -3.55 -19.28
C LYS A 310 -15.72 -3.70 -19.78
N ASP A 311 -15.02 -2.57 -20.02
CA ASP A 311 -13.64 -2.56 -20.51
C ASP A 311 -12.67 -3.20 -19.48
N ILE A 312 -12.94 -3.06 -18.19
CA ILE A 312 -12.14 -3.66 -17.12
C ILE A 312 -12.61 -5.07 -16.72
N ASN A 313 -13.51 -5.68 -17.50
CA ASN A 313 -14.05 -7.03 -17.29
C ASN A 313 -14.80 -7.19 -15.95
N ARG A 314 -15.66 -6.22 -15.64
CA ARG A 314 -16.63 -6.30 -14.55
C ARG A 314 -18.04 -6.41 -15.14
N GLU A 315 -18.80 -7.41 -14.68
CA GLU A 315 -20.10 -7.76 -15.27
C GLU A 315 -21.27 -6.99 -14.69
N HIS A 316 -21.07 -6.28 -13.55
CA HIS A 316 -22.10 -5.45 -12.94
C HIS A 316 -22.17 -4.04 -13.57
N THR A 317 -23.27 -3.37 -13.31
CA THR A 317 -23.53 -1.99 -13.69
C THR A 317 -23.47 -1.05 -12.48
N ALA A 318 -23.45 0.28 -12.73
CA ALA A 318 -23.58 1.28 -11.68
C ALA A 318 -24.87 1.13 -10.86
N LYS A 319 -25.96 0.69 -11.52
CA LYS A 319 -27.24 0.40 -10.87
C LYS A 319 -27.11 -0.74 -9.86
N ASP A 320 -26.42 -1.82 -10.21
CA ASP A 320 -26.21 -2.95 -9.31
C ASP A 320 -25.42 -2.55 -8.06
N VAL A 321 -24.45 -1.62 -8.20
CA VAL A 321 -23.73 -1.04 -7.05
C VAL A 321 -24.68 -0.35 -6.09
N ILE A 322 -25.57 0.52 -6.62
CA ILE A 322 -26.54 1.27 -5.82
C ILE A 322 -27.51 0.31 -5.12
N GLU A 323 -28.00 -0.70 -5.82
CA GLU A 323 -28.93 -1.70 -5.29
C GLU A 323 -28.27 -2.54 -4.18
N ALA A 324 -27.04 -3.01 -4.38
CA ALA A 324 -26.27 -3.76 -3.38
C ALA A 324 -26.00 -2.91 -2.13
N TYR A 325 -25.64 -1.64 -2.31
CA TYR A 325 -25.42 -0.71 -1.20
C TYR A 325 -26.70 -0.50 -0.38
N LYS A 326 -27.82 -0.23 -1.03
CA LYS A 326 -29.13 -0.07 -0.37
C LYS A 326 -29.59 -1.36 0.32
N MET A 327 -29.31 -2.52 -0.27
CA MET A 327 -29.60 -3.82 0.35
C MET A 327 -28.81 -4.01 1.63
N ALA A 328 -27.51 -3.72 1.61
CA ALA A 328 -26.65 -3.79 2.79
C ALA A 328 -27.13 -2.83 3.91
N GLN A 329 -27.53 -1.61 3.55
CA GLN A 329 -28.12 -0.67 4.52
C GLN A 329 -29.41 -1.19 5.16
N LYS A 330 -30.30 -1.82 4.38
CA LYS A 330 -31.55 -2.39 4.91
C LYS A 330 -31.30 -3.54 5.89
N VAL A 331 -30.22 -4.32 5.72
CA VAL A 331 -29.79 -5.36 6.67
C VAL A 331 -29.14 -4.73 7.93
N GLY A 332 -28.79 -3.44 7.87
CA GLY A 332 -28.24 -2.70 9.00
C GLY A 332 -26.71 -2.53 8.94
N PHE A 333 -26.10 -2.64 7.77
CA PHE A 333 -24.71 -2.26 7.56
C PHE A 333 -24.63 -0.77 7.21
N ASN A 334 -24.00 0.01 8.07
CA ASN A 334 -23.73 1.44 7.84
C ASN A 334 -22.26 1.69 7.48
N ASN A 335 -21.33 0.92 8.08
CA ASN A 335 -19.91 1.06 7.79
C ASN A 335 -19.56 0.30 6.50
N ILE A 336 -19.77 0.98 5.36
CA ILE A 336 -19.51 0.42 4.02
C ILE A 336 -18.45 1.29 3.35
N ASN A 337 -17.36 0.64 2.92
CA ASN A 337 -16.33 1.25 2.09
C ASN A 337 -16.64 1.04 0.61
N MET A 338 -16.29 2.02 -0.22
CA MET A 338 -16.41 1.96 -1.66
C MET A 338 -15.06 2.28 -2.32
N ASP A 339 -14.45 1.29 -3.00
CA ASP A 339 -13.21 1.52 -3.73
C ASP A 339 -13.47 2.13 -5.10
N ILE A 340 -12.66 3.12 -5.45
CA ILE A 340 -12.66 3.83 -6.73
C ILE A 340 -11.25 3.75 -7.30
N ILE A 341 -11.10 3.56 -8.61
CA ILE A 341 -9.81 3.56 -9.29
C ILE A 341 -9.76 4.74 -10.25
N ILE A 342 -8.76 5.59 -10.11
CA ILE A 342 -8.47 6.67 -11.06
C ILE A 342 -7.42 6.24 -12.07
N GLY A 343 -7.51 6.77 -13.29
CA GLY A 343 -6.63 6.42 -14.41
C GLY A 343 -6.99 5.09 -15.07
N LEU A 344 -8.24 4.63 -14.96
CA LEU A 344 -8.75 3.48 -15.69
C LEU A 344 -8.67 3.70 -17.22
N PRO A 345 -8.59 2.61 -18.01
CA PRO A 345 -8.58 2.71 -19.47
C PRO A 345 -9.74 3.54 -20.00
N ASN A 346 -9.45 4.48 -20.90
CA ASN A 346 -10.41 5.34 -21.59
C ASN A 346 -11.28 6.22 -20.67
N GLU A 347 -10.94 6.35 -19.38
CA GLU A 347 -11.70 7.14 -18.44
C GLU A 347 -11.17 8.58 -18.35
N SER A 348 -12.01 9.54 -18.70
CA SER A 348 -11.71 10.97 -18.65
C SER A 348 -12.02 11.58 -17.27
N ILE A 349 -11.54 12.81 -17.03
CA ILE A 349 -11.86 13.59 -15.82
C ILE A 349 -13.38 13.79 -15.67
N SER A 350 -14.10 14.01 -16.78
CA SER A 350 -15.57 14.17 -16.73
C SER A 350 -16.29 12.88 -16.31
N MET A 351 -15.79 11.73 -16.73
CA MET A 351 -16.32 10.42 -16.31
C MET A 351 -16.02 10.15 -14.83
N LEU A 352 -14.83 10.49 -14.35
CA LEU A 352 -14.53 10.43 -12.91
C LEU A 352 -15.43 11.38 -12.11
N LYS A 353 -15.66 12.61 -12.61
CA LYS A 353 -16.57 13.55 -11.97
C LYS A 353 -17.97 12.95 -11.83
N TYR A 354 -18.51 12.34 -12.88
CA TYR A 354 -19.78 11.61 -12.83
C TYR A 354 -19.75 10.51 -11.74
N THR A 355 -18.69 9.71 -11.70
CA THR A 355 -18.51 8.69 -10.65
C THR A 355 -18.58 9.31 -9.25
N MET A 356 -17.89 10.43 -9.02
CA MET A 356 -17.86 11.08 -7.72
C MET A 356 -19.20 11.72 -7.34
N GLU A 357 -19.97 12.21 -8.32
CA GLU A 357 -21.33 12.72 -8.10
C GLU A 357 -22.25 11.58 -7.64
N GLN A 358 -22.21 10.42 -8.29
CA GLN A 358 -23.00 9.25 -7.90
C GLN A 358 -22.60 8.73 -6.50
N ILE A 359 -21.32 8.69 -6.20
CA ILE A 359 -20.82 8.31 -4.85
C ILE A 359 -21.30 9.33 -3.79
N LYS A 360 -21.29 10.62 -4.12
CA LYS A 360 -21.79 11.66 -3.23
C LYS A 360 -23.28 11.52 -2.92
N GLU A 361 -24.09 11.12 -3.89
CA GLU A 361 -25.51 10.83 -3.70
C GLU A 361 -25.74 9.61 -2.79
N ILE A 362 -24.91 8.57 -2.93
CA ILE A 362 -24.91 7.40 -2.04
C ILE A 362 -24.50 7.79 -0.62
N ASN A 363 -23.57 8.75 -0.49
CA ASN A 363 -22.98 9.28 0.75
C ASN A 363 -22.44 8.19 1.70
N PRO A 364 -21.48 7.37 1.25
CA PRO A 364 -20.90 6.32 2.08
C PRO A 364 -20.08 6.90 3.23
N LEU A 365 -19.89 6.10 4.30
CA LEU A 365 -19.03 6.49 5.42
C LEU A 365 -17.54 6.37 5.11
N ASN A 366 -17.18 5.57 4.10
CA ASN A 366 -15.81 5.34 3.67
C ASN A 366 -15.69 5.28 2.15
N ILE A 367 -14.63 5.86 1.62
CA ILE A 367 -14.19 5.65 0.23
C ILE A 367 -12.69 5.38 0.22
N THR A 368 -12.23 4.54 -0.70
CA THR A 368 -10.80 4.37 -0.97
C THR A 368 -10.54 4.73 -2.43
N VAL A 369 -9.65 5.67 -2.66
CA VAL A 369 -9.22 6.10 -3.99
C VAL A 369 -7.90 5.44 -4.32
N HIS A 370 -7.91 4.55 -5.31
CA HIS A 370 -6.73 3.89 -5.83
C HIS A 370 -6.28 4.57 -7.12
N THR A 371 -4.98 4.76 -7.27
CA THR A 371 -4.38 5.12 -8.55
C THR A 371 -3.99 3.84 -9.29
N LEU A 372 -4.38 3.71 -10.55
CA LEU A 372 -4.07 2.54 -11.36
C LEU A 372 -2.57 2.23 -11.34
N ALA A 373 -2.22 1.00 -11.02
CA ALA A 373 -0.85 0.50 -11.07
C ALA A 373 -0.75 -0.70 -12.02
N ILE A 374 0.01 -0.56 -13.10
CA ILE A 374 0.17 -1.62 -14.10
C ILE A 374 1.26 -2.60 -13.63
N LYS A 375 0.84 -3.69 -13.02
CA LYS A 375 1.72 -4.71 -12.46
C LYS A 375 1.95 -5.85 -13.47
N ARG A 376 3.08 -6.56 -13.33
CA ARG A 376 3.47 -7.67 -14.23
C ARG A 376 2.40 -8.77 -14.36
N ALA A 377 1.64 -9.03 -13.30
CA ALA A 377 0.61 -10.07 -13.28
C ALA A 377 -0.76 -9.60 -13.80
N SER A 378 -0.94 -8.32 -14.16
CA SER A 378 -2.20 -7.82 -14.72
C SER A 378 -2.31 -8.09 -16.22
N ASN A 379 -3.54 -8.30 -16.71
CA ASN A 379 -3.80 -8.47 -18.15
C ASN A 379 -3.44 -7.19 -18.93
N LEU A 380 -3.60 -6.01 -18.35
CA LEU A 380 -3.19 -4.73 -18.96
C LEU A 380 -1.70 -4.72 -19.31
N LYS A 381 -0.85 -5.37 -18.50
CA LYS A 381 0.59 -5.50 -18.84
C LYS A 381 0.83 -6.52 -19.96
N VAL A 382 0.09 -7.62 -19.95
CA VAL A 382 0.20 -8.67 -20.99
C VAL A 382 -0.23 -8.14 -22.35
N THR A 383 -1.27 -7.29 -22.40
CA THR A 383 -1.78 -6.68 -23.64
C THR A 383 -0.98 -5.43 -24.08
N ASN A 384 0.13 -5.14 -23.41
CA ASN A 384 0.94 -3.93 -23.66
C ASN A 384 0.10 -2.64 -23.67
N TYR A 385 -0.88 -2.56 -22.78
CA TYR A 385 -1.69 -1.36 -22.63
C TYR A 385 -0.77 -0.17 -22.30
N ASN A 386 -0.68 0.78 -23.23
CA ASN A 386 -0.05 2.06 -22.99
C ASN A 386 -1.07 2.97 -22.32
N ASN A 387 -0.81 3.34 -21.08
CA ASN A 387 -1.61 4.35 -20.43
C ASN A 387 -1.31 5.71 -21.07
N ASN A 388 -2.22 6.19 -21.91
CA ASN A 388 -2.11 7.49 -22.57
C ASN A 388 -2.51 8.66 -21.65
N VAL A 389 -2.89 8.37 -20.41
CA VAL A 389 -3.27 9.42 -19.43
C VAL A 389 -2.01 10.11 -18.96
N ARG A 390 -1.94 11.43 -19.15
CA ARG A 390 -0.80 12.24 -18.72
C ARG A 390 -0.76 12.36 -17.19
N ASP A 391 0.43 12.48 -16.62
CA ASP A 391 0.62 12.67 -15.17
C ASP A 391 -0.19 13.84 -14.62
N GLU A 392 -0.30 14.95 -15.39
CA GLU A 392 -1.12 16.13 -15.04
C GLU A 392 -2.61 15.79 -14.90
N GLU A 393 -3.14 14.93 -15.76
CA GLU A 393 -4.54 14.50 -15.71
C GLU A 393 -4.81 13.66 -14.46
N ILE A 394 -3.87 12.78 -14.09
CA ILE A 394 -3.97 12.00 -12.86
C ILE A 394 -3.93 12.91 -11.61
N LEU A 395 -3.06 13.93 -11.61
CA LEU A 395 -3.02 14.91 -10.53
C LEU A 395 -4.35 15.65 -10.40
N HIS A 396 -4.98 16.05 -11.51
CA HIS A 396 -6.32 16.66 -11.49
C HIS A 396 -7.39 15.67 -10.98
N MET A 397 -7.32 14.40 -11.38
CA MET A 397 -8.23 13.37 -10.87
C MET A 397 -8.10 13.18 -9.36
N ILE A 398 -6.88 13.16 -8.82
CA ILE A 398 -6.66 13.09 -7.37
C ILE A 398 -7.24 14.33 -6.67
N ALA A 399 -6.94 15.53 -7.17
CA ALA A 399 -7.48 16.76 -6.60
C ALA A 399 -9.01 16.76 -6.58
N LEU A 400 -9.64 16.36 -7.67
CA LEU A 400 -11.08 16.20 -7.77
C LEU A 400 -11.65 15.25 -6.71
N THR A 401 -11.02 14.06 -6.53
CA THR A 401 -11.50 13.10 -5.51
C THR A 401 -11.33 13.64 -4.09
N MET A 402 -10.27 14.39 -3.80
CA MET A 402 -10.07 15.06 -2.50
C MET A 402 -11.15 16.12 -2.22
N GLU A 403 -11.52 16.92 -3.22
CA GLU A 403 -12.57 17.92 -3.10
C GLU A 403 -13.94 17.26 -2.81
N TYR A 404 -14.29 16.20 -3.53
CA TYR A 404 -15.51 15.44 -3.27
C TYR A 404 -15.51 14.80 -1.89
N ALA A 405 -14.41 14.14 -1.48
CA ALA A 405 -14.28 13.58 -0.14
C ALA A 405 -14.50 14.64 0.95
N LYS A 406 -13.86 15.81 0.81
CA LYS A 406 -14.04 16.96 1.71
C LYS A 406 -15.48 17.45 1.71
N SER A 407 -16.14 17.56 0.53
CA SER A 407 -17.53 17.99 0.43
C SER A 407 -18.52 17.02 1.09
N MET A 408 -18.18 15.74 1.16
CA MET A 408 -18.92 14.72 1.90
C MET A 408 -18.56 14.69 3.40
N GLY A 409 -17.62 15.54 3.86
CA GLY A 409 -17.11 15.55 5.25
C GLY A 409 -16.30 14.32 5.61
N LEU A 410 -15.67 13.71 4.61
CA LEU A 410 -14.71 12.63 4.81
C LEU A 410 -13.30 13.19 4.99
N HIS A 411 -12.48 12.56 5.81
CA HIS A 411 -11.09 12.92 6.04
C HIS A 411 -10.16 11.75 5.72
N PRO A 412 -8.92 12.01 5.25
CA PRO A 412 -7.96 10.95 4.97
C PRO A 412 -7.51 10.28 6.27
N TYR A 413 -7.47 8.93 6.29
CA TYR A 413 -7.12 8.18 7.49
C TYR A 413 -6.01 7.15 7.29
N TYR A 414 -5.73 6.72 6.06
CA TYR A 414 -4.54 5.96 5.70
C TYR A 414 -4.10 6.29 4.29
N LEU A 415 -2.80 6.09 4.03
CA LEU A 415 -2.17 6.40 2.77
C LEU A 415 -1.06 5.40 2.49
N TYR A 416 -0.99 4.94 1.24
CA TYR A 416 0.14 4.14 0.79
C TYR A 416 0.47 4.39 -0.67
N ARG A 417 1.72 4.08 -1.03
CA ARG A 417 2.18 4.19 -2.40
C ARG A 417 2.58 2.82 -2.92
N GLN A 418 2.50 2.61 -4.20
CA GLN A 418 2.94 1.39 -4.86
C GLN A 418 3.98 1.73 -5.92
N LYS A 419 4.79 0.74 -6.29
CA LYS A 419 5.68 0.86 -7.44
C LYS A 419 4.86 0.78 -8.73
N HIS A 420 5.34 1.50 -9.76
CA HIS A 420 4.70 1.52 -11.08
C HIS A 420 3.25 2.07 -11.07
N MET A 421 2.93 2.94 -10.14
CA MET A 421 1.72 3.75 -10.21
C MET A 421 1.87 4.82 -11.27
N VAL A 422 0.81 5.12 -11.97
CA VAL A 422 0.75 6.25 -12.90
C VAL A 422 1.01 7.54 -12.10
N GLY A 423 1.87 8.43 -12.60
CA GLY A 423 2.25 9.66 -11.92
C GLY A 423 3.04 9.50 -10.62
N ASN A 424 3.43 8.27 -10.23
CA ASN A 424 4.14 7.97 -8.97
C ASN A 424 3.45 8.57 -7.72
N LEU A 425 2.12 8.54 -7.72
CA LEU A 425 1.25 9.17 -6.72
C LEU A 425 0.85 8.20 -5.59
N GLU A 426 -0.24 8.44 -4.92
CA GLU A 426 -0.67 7.70 -3.74
C GLU A 426 -2.06 7.07 -3.89
N ASN A 427 -2.36 6.11 -3.01
CA ASN A 427 -3.70 5.61 -2.71
C ASN A 427 -4.11 6.15 -1.34
N ILE A 428 -5.35 6.60 -1.21
CA ILE A 428 -5.84 7.25 0.00
C ILE A 428 -7.19 6.67 0.40
N GLY A 429 -7.31 6.28 1.67
CA GLY A 429 -8.60 5.99 2.29
C GLY A 429 -9.15 7.23 3.00
N TYR A 430 -10.41 7.54 2.75
CA TYR A 430 -11.15 8.63 3.38
C TYR A 430 -12.34 8.06 4.15
N CYS A 431 -12.66 8.63 5.32
CA CYS A 431 -13.80 8.19 6.12
C CYS A 431 -14.42 9.35 6.90
N LYS A 432 -15.64 9.12 7.40
CA LYS A 432 -16.20 9.95 8.49
C LYS A 432 -15.41 9.70 9.78
N PRO A 433 -15.30 10.70 10.69
CA PRO A 433 -14.67 10.51 11.99
C PRO A 433 -15.26 9.32 12.76
N GLY A 434 -14.40 8.42 13.26
CA GLY A 434 -14.78 7.23 14.00
C GLY A 434 -15.14 6.00 13.13
N TYR A 435 -14.94 6.10 11.80
CA TYR A 435 -15.14 5.01 10.85
C TYR A 435 -13.86 4.63 10.10
N GLU A 436 -12.71 4.95 10.67
CA GLU A 436 -11.40 4.57 10.14
C GLU A 436 -11.33 3.04 9.99
N GLY A 437 -10.85 2.56 8.86
CA GLY A 437 -10.56 1.13 8.67
C GLY A 437 -9.30 0.76 9.44
N ILE A 438 -9.48 0.17 10.62
CA ILE A 438 -8.39 -0.13 11.56
C ILE A 438 -7.40 -1.11 10.92
N TYR A 439 -7.90 -2.19 10.33
CA TYR A 439 -7.07 -3.18 9.65
C TYR A 439 -6.22 -2.55 8.53
N ASN A 440 -6.79 -1.58 7.79
CA ASN A 440 -6.06 -0.90 6.72
C ASN A 440 -4.85 -0.11 7.24
N ILE A 441 -5.00 0.53 8.41
CA ILE A 441 -3.90 1.22 9.08
C ILE A 441 -2.84 0.20 9.57
N GLU A 442 -3.27 -0.87 10.22
CA GLU A 442 -2.37 -1.88 10.78
C GLU A 442 -1.53 -2.59 9.71
N ILE A 443 -2.16 -3.00 8.60
CA ILE A 443 -1.46 -3.67 7.49
C ILE A 443 -0.45 -2.74 6.80
N MET A 444 -0.74 -1.43 6.73
CA MET A 444 0.15 -0.45 6.12
C MET A 444 1.30 -0.07 7.04
N GLU A 445 1.05 0.21 8.31
CA GLU A 445 2.09 0.68 9.24
C GLU A 445 2.98 -0.44 9.79
N GLU A 446 2.56 -1.70 9.68
CA GLU A 446 3.31 -2.89 10.11
C GLU A 446 3.80 -2.75 11.57
N LYS A 447 2.89 -2.35 12.47
CA LYS A 447 3.14 -2.18 13.90
C LYS A 447 2.46 -3.25 14.76
N GLN A 448 1.54 -4.00 14.17
CA GLN A 448 0.83 -5.10 14.80
C GLN A 448 1.04 -6.40 14.01
N THR A 449 1.17 -7.50 14.72
CA THR A 449 1.23 -8.84 14.10
C THR A 449 -0.09 -9.17 13.41
N ILE A 450 -0.02 -9.64 12.17
CA ILE A 450 -1.17 -10.09 11.38
C ILE A 450 -0.97 -11.56 11.05
N ILE A 451 -1.85 -12.41 11.53
CA ILE A 451 -1.88 -13.83 11.18
C ILE A 451 -2.78 -14.00 9.97
N ALA A 452 -2.24 -14.58 8.92
CA ALA A 452 -2.93 -14.71 7.65
C ALA A 452 -3.20 -16.17 7.29
N PHE A 453 -4.40 -16.44 6.78
CA PHE A 453 -4.92 -17.75 6.41
C PHE A 453 -5.31 -17.81 4.94
N GLY A 454 -5.25 -18.98 4.35
CA GLY A 454 -5.68 -19.21 2.98
C GLY A 454 -4.55 -19.11 1.95
N ALA A 455 -4.81 -19.56 0.73
CA ALA A 455 -3.85 -19.57 -0.36
C ALA A 455 -3.39 -18.15 -0.72
N GLY A 456 -2.07 -17.99 -0.85
CA GLY A 456 -1.45 -16.70 -1.19
C GLY A 456 -1.45 -15.65 -0.08
N ALA A 457 -2.00 -15.95 1.09
CA ALA A 457 -1.95 -15.08 2.26
C ALA A 457 -0.51 -14.94 2.79
N VAL A 458 -0.19 -13.84 3.45
CA VAL A 458 1.13 -13.60 4.04
C VAL A 458 0.95 -13.07 5.46
N SER A 459 1.30 -13.89 6.45
CA SER A 459 1.37 -13.41 7.84
C SER A 459 2.54 -12.44 8.01
N LYS A 460 2.34 -11.45 8.86
CA LYS A 460 3.34 -10.44 9.23
C LYS A 460 3.57 -10.55 10.74
N VAL A 461 4.69 -11.10 11.16
CA VAL A 461 5.06 -11.18 12.58
C VAL A 461 5.94 -10.00 12.91
N VAL A 462 5.48 -9.15 13.81
CA VAL A 462 6.14 -7.91 14.21
C VAL A 462 6.83 -8.10 15.55
N PHE A 463 8.10 -7.70 15.62
CA PHE A 463 8.90 -7.66 16.83
C PHE A 463 9.26 -6.20 17.10
N ASN A 464 8.41 -5.51 17.86
CA ASN A 464 8.52 -4.05 18.06
C ASN A 464 9.82 -3.65 18.75
N ASP A 465 10.27 -4.41 19.74
CA ASP A 465 11.51 -4.16 20.49
C ASP A 465 12.78 -4.25 19.60
N GLU A 466 12.75 -5.16 18.61
CA GLU A 466 13.82 -5.34 17.65
C GLU A 466 13.69 -4.48 16.39
N ASN A 467 12.55 -3.76 16.24
CA ASN A 467 12.16 -3.09 14.99
C ASN A 467 12.29 -4.00 13.76
N ARG A 468 11.89 -5.27 13.92
CA ARG A 468 11.99 -6.35 12.94
C ARG A 468 10.61 -6.83 12.52
N LEU A 469 10.46 -7.18 11.25
CA LEU A 469 9.26 -7.76 10.66
C LEU A 469 9.63 -9.02 9.89
N GLU A 470 8.95 -10.11 10.16
CA GLU A 470 9.01 -11.35 9.39
C GLU A 470 7.74 -11.54 8.56
N ARG A 471 7.91 -11.99 7.32
CA ARG A 471 6.82 -12.33 6.41
C ARG A 471 6.77 -13.83 6.21
N VAL A 472 5.64 -14.44 6.55
CA VAL A 472 5.40 -15.89 6.44
C VAL A 472 4.36 -16.14 5.37
N PRO A 473 4.78 -16.45 4.14
CA PRO A 473 3.85 -16.67 3.05
C PRO A 473 3.27 -18.08 3.07
N ASN A 474 1.96 -18.18 2.84
CA ASN A 474 1.31 -19.40 2.40
C ASN A 474 1.60 -19.66 0.91
N VAL A 475 1.46 -20.90 0.46
CA VAL A 475 1.55 -21.24 -0.96
C VAL A 475 0.43 -20.56 -1.76
N LYS A 476 0.72 -20.19 -3.02
CA LYS A 476 -0.22 -19.42 -3.85
C LYS A 476 -1.18 -20.27 -4.65
N SER A 477 -0.74 -21.48 -5.10
CA SER A 477 -1.58 -22.41 -5.85
C SER A 477 -2.66 -23.00 -4.94
N LEU A 478 -3.89 -23.14 -5.45
CA LEU A 478 -4.99 -23.80 -4.74
C LEU A 478 -4.63 -25.25 -4.42
N GLU A 479 -4.19 -25.99 -5.39
CA GLU A 479 -3.85 -27.42 -5.27
C GLU A 479 -2.77 -27.63 -4.20
N HIS A 480 -1.69 -26.83 -4.25
CA HIS A 480 -0.64 -26.93 -3.23
C HIS A 480 -1.12 -26.52 -1.84
N TYR A 481 -2.09 -25.60 -1.75
CA TYR A 481 -2.66 -25.21 -0.47
C TYR A 481 -3.51 -26.31 0.15
N LEU A 482 -4.32 -26.98 -0.67
CA LEU A 482 -5.15 -28.12 -0.24
C LEU A 482 -4.31 -29.27 0.34
N ASP A 483 -3.13 -29.51 -0.24
CA ASP A 483 -2.27 -30.63 0.16
C ASP A 483 -1.29 -30.31 1.30
N ARG A 484 -0.99 -29.03 1.57
CA ARG A 484 0.13 -28.61 2.43
C ARG A 484 -0.26 -27.71 3.59
N VAL A 485 -1.47 -27.82 4.10
CA VAL A 485 -1.98 -26.93 5.15
C VAL A 485 -1.18 -27.04 6.45
N GLU A 486 -0.75 -28.25 6.85
CA GLU A 486 0.05 -28.49 8.04
C GLU A 486 1.40 -27.76 7.96
N GLU A 487 1.99 -27.68 6.79
CA GLU A 487 3.22 -26.91 6.56
C GLU A 487 2.97 -25.39 6.75
N MET A 488 1.80 -24.89 6.32
CA MET A 488 1.45 -23.47 6.52
C MET A 488 1.32 -23.12 8.00
N VAL A 489 0.75 -24.01 8.79
CA VAL A 489 0.66 -23.88 10.25
C VAL A 489 2.05 -23.93 10.89
N GLU A 490 2.89 -24.87 10.48
CA GLU A 490 4.25 -25.02 11.01
C GLU A 490 5.15 -23.82 10.69
N ARG A 491 5.03 -23.23 9.50
CA ARG A 491 5.75 -22.00 9.16
C ARG A 491 5.38 -20.84 10.10
N LYS A 492 4.08 -20.69 10.40
CA LYS A 492 3.60 -19.68 11.36
C LYS A 492 4.13 -19.93 12.76
N ARG A 493 4.06 -21.20 13.23
CA ARG A 493 4.59 -21.59 14.53
C ARG A 493 6.05 -21.18 14.67
N LYS A 494 6.91 -21.57 13.72
CA LYS A 494 8.34 -21.23 13.73
C LYS A 494 8.59 -19.74 13.82
N ALA A 495 7.93 -18.96 12.97
CA ALA A 495 8.12 -17.50 12.95
C ALA A 495 7.64 -16.83 14.26
N LEU A 496 6.53 -17.30 14.84
CA LEU A 496 6.00 -16.78 16.10
C LEU A 496 6.88 -17.13 17.31
N GLU A 497 7.60 -18.23 17.26
CA GLU A 497 8.56 -18.65 18.27
C GLU A 497 9.96 -18.07 18.05
N GLY A 498 10.15 -17.23 17.02
CA GLY A 498 11.45 -16.63 16.69
C GLY A 498 12.47 -17.61 16.12
N ILE A 499 12.01 -18.79 15.69
CA ILE A 499 12.86 -19.80 15.04
C ILE A 499 13.00 -19.39 13.57
N LEU A 500 14.20 -18.99 13.16
CA LEU A 500 14.50 -18.65 11.77
C LEU A 500 14.15 -19.83 10.85
N CYS A 501 13.35 -19.55 9.82
CA CYS A 501 12.99 -20.52 8.78
C CYS A 501 14.05 -20.61 7.71
#